data_8b5a4bb7622bec8751c40ae8acb19875
#
_entry.id   8b5a4bb7622bec8751c40ae8acb19875
#
_cell.length_a   1.000
_cell.length_b   1.000
_cell.length_c   1.000
_cell.angle_alpha   90.00
_cell.angle_beta   90.00
_cell.angle_gamma   90.00
#
_symmetry.space_group_name_H-M   'P 1'
#
loop_
_entity.id
_entity.type
_entity.pdbx_description
1 polymer ?
#
loop_
_entity_poly.entity_id
_entity_poly.type
_entity_poly.pdbx_seq_one_letter_code
_entity_poly.pdbx_strand_id
1 'polypeptide(L)'
;MNISQLKSLIIRDRAHKGISDCDFTNGYVNYDIGDLLFDYGFNVPCETYFHNEDDFADYPEGTPERSQWECRNSNWEMCGNGKFINYPDNFIIRHRFARPSYIQVLEWFMEKFHAQIDISSSKITVKNLHIPHGPDSYYVESWEYVETAFPASDPVFLAGWTVDMIIDRFKLLAGPFKVKDVIKEAE
;
A
#
# COMPACT_ATOMS: atom_id res chain seq x y z
N MET A 1 -17.52 10.58 0.01
CA MET A 1 -17.26 9.62 -1.11
C MET A 1 -16.65 8.38 -0.51
N ASN A 2 -17.21 7.22 -0.79
CA ASN A 2 -16.63 5.93 -0.37
C ASN A 2 -15.59 5.43 -1.38
N ILE A 3 -14.87 4.35 -1.04
CA ILE A 3 -13.78 3.81 -1.87
C ILE A 3 -14.26 3.36 -3.26
N SER A 4 -15.46 2.79 -3.39
CA SER A 4 -16.00 2.40 -4.71
C SER A 4 -16.25 3.61 -5.62
N GLN A 5 -16.68 4.72 -5.06
CA GLN A 5 -16.84 5.98 -5.79
C GLN A 5 -15.46 6.56 -6.17
N LEU A 6 -14.49 6.52 -5.27
CA LEU A 6 -13.12 6.95 -5.54
C LEU A 6 -12.50 6.12 -6.67
N LYS A 7 -12.64 4.80 -6.63
CA LYS A 7 -12.20 3.89 -7.69
C LYS A 7 -12.79 4.24 -9.05
N SER A 8 -14.08 4.51 -9.08
CA SER A 8 -14.77 4.92 -10.33
C SER A 8 -14.27 6.27 -10.85
N LEU A 9 -13.92 7.21 -9.95
CA LEU A 9 -13.33 8.48 -10.32
C LEU A 9 -11.92 8.32 -10.89
N ILE A 10 -11.08 7.48 -10.29
CA ILE A 10 -9.73 7.19 -10.77
C ILE A 10 -9.79 6.59 -12.19
N ILE A 11 -10.64 5.59 -12.42
CA ILE A 11 -10.81 4.96 -13.73
C ILE A 11 -11.24 6.02 -14.78
N ARG A 12 -12.20 6.87 -14.43
CA ARG A 12 -12.67 7.91 -15.33
C ARG A 12 -11.62 8.97 -15.60
N ASP A 13 -10.86 9.40 -14.58
CA ASP A 13 -9.80 10.39 -14.73
C ASP A 13 -8.67 9.85 -15.61
N ARG A 14 -8.26 8.60 -15.42
CA ARG A 14 -7.27 7.92 -16.27
C ARG A 14 -7.72 7.86 -17.72
N ALA A 15 -8.97 7.43 -17.97
CA ALA A 15 -9.54 7.39 -19.32
C ALA A 15 -9.58 8.79 -19.96
N HIS A 16 -9.93 9.82 -19.20
CA HIS A 16 -9.96 11.21 -19.71
C HIS A 16 -8.56 11.74 -20.05
N LYS A 17 -7.55 11.37 -19.27
CA LYS A 17 -6.14 11.73 -19.52
C LYS A 17 -5.48 10.86 -20.60
N GLY A 18 -6.17 9.87 -21.14
CA GLY A 18 -5.62 8.91 -22.10
C GLY A 18 -4.57 7.99 -21.48
N ILE A 19 -4.57 7.81 -20.16
CA ILE A 19 -3.66 6.92 -19.43
C ILE A 19 -4.14 5.49 -19.64
N SER A 20 -3.27 4.64 -20.19
CA SER A 20 -3.57 3.21 -20.38
C SER A 20 -3.80 2.51 -19.05
N ASP A 21 -4.66 1.49 -19.03
CA ASP A 21 -4.83 0.62 -17.87
C ASP A 21 -3.54 -0.14 -17.51
N CYS A 22 -2.61 -0.24 -18.47
CA CYS A 22 -1.28 -0.81 -18.27
C CYS A 22 -0.23 0.21 -17.81
N ASP A 23 -0.60 1.47 -17.56
CA ASP A 23 0.31 2.46 -16.96
C ASP A 23 0.29 2.34 -15.45
N PHE A 24 1.28 1.64 -14.90
CA PHE A 24 1.47 1.40 -13.47
C PHE A 24 2.38 2.43 -12.80
N THR A 25 2.67 3.55 -13.45
CA THR A 25 3.55 4.59 -12.87
C THR A 25 2.83 5.45 -11.83
N ASN A 26 1.50 5.57 -11.94
CA ASN A 26 0.71 6.42 -11.08
C ASN A 26 -0.44 5.63 -10.41
N GLY A 27 -0.70 5.89 -9.14
CA GLY A 27 -1.76 5.25 -8.37
C GLY A 27 -1.34 3.97 -7.66
N TYR A 28 -0.05 3.69 -7.55
CA TYR A 28 0.54 2.54 -6.89
C TYR A 28 1.44 2.97 -5.74
N VAL A 29 1.58 2.10 -4.74
CA VAL A 29 2.46 2.36 -3.60
C VAL A 29 3.93 2.40 -4.03
N ASN A 30 4.73 3.13 -3.24
CA ASN A 30 6.19 3.09 -3.34
C ASN A 30 6.76 1.83 -2.66
N TYR A 31 8.06 1.63 -2.79
CA TYR A 31 8.78 0.49 -2.23
C TYR A 31 8.59 0.36 -0.72
N ASP A 32 8.79 1.44 0.03
CA ASP A 32 8.74 1.42 1.50
C ASP A 32 7.35 1.04 2.04
N ILE A 33 6.29 1.50 1.38
CA ILE A 33 4.93 1.10 1.71
C ILE A 33 4.67 -0.36 1.34
N GLY A 34 5.15 -0.81 0.17
CA GLY A 34 5.02 -2.20 -0.27
C GLY A 34 5.70 -3.19 0.69
N ASP A 35 6.92 -2.89 1.15
CA ASP A 35 7.66 -3.68 2.13
C ASP A 35 6.93 -3.73 3.49
N LEU A 36 6.41 -2.59 3.94
CA LEU A 36 5.63 -2.52 5.17
C LEU A 36 4.32 -3.32 5.07
N LEU A 37 3.60 -3.21 3.95
CA LEU A 37 2.39 -3.99 3.71
C LEU A 37 2.66 -5.50 3.70
N PHE A 38 3.82 -5.91 3.17
CA PHE A 38 4.28 -7.30 3.26
C PHE A 38 4.43 -7.74 4.72
N ASP A 39 5.05 -6.91 5.55
CA ASP A 39 5.20 -7.17 6.99
C ASP A 39 3.87 -7.24 7.73
N TYR A 40 2.86 -6.50 7.30
CA TYR A 40 1.50 -6.54 7.85
C TYR A 40 0.61 -7.64 7.25
N GLY A 41 1.17 -8.51 6.40
CA GLY A 41 0.47 -9.66 5.84
C GLY A 41 -0.49 -9.32 4.70
N PHE A 42 -0.16 -8.29 3.90
CA PHE A 42 -0.90 -7.98 2.69
C PHE A 42 -0.83 -9.15 1.70
N ASN A 43 -1.96 -9.71 1.34
CA ASN A 43 -2.09 -10.91 0.52
C ASN A 43 -3.06 -10.77 -0.65
N VAL A 44 -3.35 -9.54 -1.06
CA VAL A 44 -4.22 -9.29 -2.22
C VAL A 44 -3.42 -9.50 -3.51
N PRO A 45 -3.98 -10.20 -4.51
CA PRO A 45 -3.33 -10.41 -5.80
C PRO A 45 -3.08 -9.10 -6.55
N CYS A 46 -1.82 -8.82 -6.91
CA CYS A 46 -1.38 -7.61 -7.61
C CYS A 46 -0.88 -7.90 -9.01
N GLU A 47 -1.02 -6.94 -9.90
CA GLU A 47 -0.54 -7.01 -11.28
C GLU A 47 0.95 -6.66 -11.41
N THR A 48 1.50 -6.03 -10.36
CA THR A 48 2.89 -5.61 -10.27
C THR A 48 3.51 -6.03 -8.93
N TYR A 49 4.83 -6.16 -8.92
CA TYR A 49 5.60 -6.49 -7.73
C TYR A 49 6.94 -5.75 -7.74
N PHE A 50 7.52 -5.55 -6.55
CA PHE A 50 8.86 -5.04 -6.37
C PHE A 50 9.87 -6.17 -6.28
N HIS A 51 11.09 -5.92 -6.79
CA HIS A 51 12.26 -6.71 -6.46
C HIS A 51 12.91 -6.22 -5.17
N ASN A 52 13.56 -7.11 -4.42
CA ASN A 52 14.40 -6.71 -3.30
C ASN A 52 15.76 -6.19 -3.76
N GLU A 53 16.42 -5.40 -2.92
CA GLU A 53 17.76 -4.85 -3.16
C GLU A 53 18.83 -5.91 -3.45
N ASP A 54 18.69 -7.11 -2.88
CA ASP A 54 19.67 -8.19 -3.07
C ASP A 54 19.70 -8.72 -4.52
N ASP A 55 18.68 -8.47 -5.32
CA ASP A 55 18.68 -8.78 -6.76
C ASP A 55 19.59 -7.82 -7.56
N PHE A 56 20.10 -6.77 -6.91
CA PHE A 56 21.05 -5.81 -7.50
C PHE A 56 22.53 -6.11 -7.15
N ALA A 57 22.85 -7.26 -6.60
CA ALA A 57 24.21 -7.66 -6.29
C ALA A 57 25.16 -7.58 -7.52
N ASP A 58 24.59 -7.56 -8.72
CA ASP A 58 25.32 -7.41 -9.98
C ASP A 58 25.70 -5.96 -10.33
N TYR A 59 25.23 -4.95 -9.56
CA TYR A 59 25.63 -3.56 -9.78
C TYR A 59 26.85 -3.22 -8.93
N PRO A 60 27.97 -2.78 -9.54
CA PRO A 60 29.21 -2.49 -8.81
C PRO A 60 28.97 -1.48 -7.68
N GLU A 61 29.44 -1.80 -6.47
CA GLU A 61 29.49 -0.84 -5.38
C GLU A 61 30.22 0.44 -5.83
N GLY A 62 29.59 1.58 -5.65
CA GLY A 62 30.20 2.88 -5.91
C GLY A 62 29.78 3.59 -7.19
N THR A 63 28.78 3.10 -7.92
CA THR A 63 28.22 3.89 -9.05
C THR A 63 27.34 5.02 -8.50
N PRO A 64 27.51 6.29 -8.99
CA PRO A 64 26.79 7.48 -8.49
C PRO A 64 25.26 7.43 -8.66
N GLU A 65 24.77 6.54 -9.53
CA GLU A 65 23.35 6.33 -9.85
C GLU A 65 22.59 5.50 -8.80
N ARG A 66 23.32 4.99 -7.81
CA ARG A 66 22.79 4.21 -6.70
C ARG A 66 22.31 5.09 -5.55
N SER A 67 21.48 6.10 -5.80
CA SER A 67 20.65 6.56 -4.70
C SER A 67 19.69 5.41 -4.36
N GLN A 68 19.87 4.82 -3.19
CA GLN A 68 19.05 3.69 -2.72
C GLN A 68 17.55 3.88 -2.99
N TRP A 69 17.10 5.12 -2.94
CA TRP A 69 15.70 5.50 -3.12
C TRP A 69 15.22 5.39 -4.58
N GLU A 70 16.00 5.86 -5.55
CA GLU A 70 15.63 5.79 -6.97
C GLU A 70 15.64 4.35 -7.48
N CYS A 71 16.60 3.55 -7.05
CA CYS A 71 16.64 2.12 -7.37
C CYS A 71 15.43 1.39 -6.81
N ARG A 72 15.06 1.62 -5.54
CA ARG A 72 13.90 1.00 -4.89
C ARG A 72 12.59 1.29 -5.60
N ASN A 73 12.36 2.54 -5.98
CA ASN A 73 11.09 2.93 -6.59
C ASN A 73 10.97 2.60 -8.08
N SER A 74 12.07 2.44 -8.79
CA SER A 74 12.09 2.04 -10.20
C SER A 74 12.10 0.54 -10.42
N ASN A 75 12.39 -0.24 -9.37
CA ASN A 75 12.57 -1.68 -9.46
C ASN A 75 11.27 -2.46 -9.26
N TRP A 76 10.37 -2.32 -10.19
CA TRP A 76 9.14 -3.09 -10.22
C TRP A 76 8.89 -3.71 -11.59
N GLU A 77 8.20 -4.83 -11.62
CA GLU A 77 7.83 -5.54 -12.83
C GLU A 77 6.34 -5.86 -12.88
N MET A 78 5.86 -6.06 -14.10
CA MET A 78 4.52 -6.59 -14.36
C MET A 78 4.53 -8.10 -14.27
N CYS A 79 3.51 -8.66 -13.67
CA CYS A 79 3.23 -10.08 -13.73
C CYS A 79 2.75 -10.43 -15.15
N GLY A 80 3.51 -11.19 -15.94
CA GLY A 80 3.17 -11.52 -17.32
C GLY A 80 1.75 -12.09 -17.47
N ASN A 81 1.55 -13.38 -17.18
CA ASN A 81 0.24 -14.06 -17.31
C ASN A 81 -0.35 -14.44 -15.96
N GLY A 82 -0.36 -13.54 -14.99
CA GLY A 82 -0.87 -13.87 -13.66
C GLY A 82 -0.89 -12.67 -12.74
N LYS A 83 -1.06 -12.95 -11.44
CA LYS A 83 -0.99 -11.95 -10.39
C LYS A 83 0.01 -12.40 -9.34
N PHE A 84 0.75 -11.45 -8.81
CA PHE A 84 1.67 -11.68 -7.71
C PHE A 84 0.90 -11.60 -6.37
N ILE A 85 1.15 -12.56 -5.49
CA ILE A 85 0.58 -12.60 -4.14
C ILE A 85 1.73 -12.77 -3.16
N ASN A 86 1.71 -12.01 -2.08
CA ASN A 86 2.61 -12.24 -0.96
C ASN A 86 2.19 -13.53 -0.24
N TYR A 87 3.08 -14.50 -0.20
CA TYR A 87 2.85 -15.73 0.56
C TYR A 87 3.62 -15.67 1.88
N PRO A 88 2.99 -16.07 3.00
CA PRO A 88 3.67 -16.14 4.29
C PRO A 88 4.93 -17.01 4.28
N ASP A 89 4.92 -18.10 3.50
CA ASP A 89 6.01 -19.06 3.44
C ASP A 89 7.23 -18.60 2.61
N ASN A 90 7.11 -17.50 1.85
CA ASN A 90 8.22 -16.94 1.09
C ASN A 90 9.17 -16.08 1.95
N PHE A 91 9.11 -16.22 3.28
CA PHE A 91 9.94 -15.48 4.23
C PHE A 91 11.44 -15.76 4.14
N ILE A 92 11.84 -16.85 3.50
CA ILE A 92 13.25 -17.23 3.41
C ILE A 92 13.99 -16.40 2.36
N ILE A 93 13.26 -15.87 1.38
CA ILE A 93 13.85 -15.07 0.30
C ILE A 93 12.93 -13.87 0.02
N ARG A 94 13.17 -12.73 0.69
CA ARG A 94 12.50 -11.44 0.43
C ARG A 94 12.90 -10.85 -0.94
N HIS A 95 12.98 -11.66 -1.98
CA HIS A 95 13.40 -11.15 -3.29
C HIS A 95 12.29 -10.37 -3.98
N ARG A 96 11.03 -10.62 -3.63
CA ARG A 96 9.89 -10.00 -4.31
C ARG A 96 8.72 -9.82 -3.35
N PHE A 97 8.02 -8.68 -3.48
CA PHE A 97 6.79 -8.43 -2.75
C PHE A 97 5.80 -7.59 -3.59
N ALA A 98 4.51 -7.76 -3.30
CA ALA A 98 3.45 -7.14 -4.07
C ALA A 98 3.56 -5.61 -4.10
N ARG A 99 3.29 -5.02 -5.25
CA ARG A 99 3.13 -3.58 -5.45
C ARG A 99 1.66 -3.28 -5.74
N PRO A 100 0.83 -3.08 -4.71
CA PRO A 100 -0.59 -2.80 -4.88
C PRO A 100 -0.85 -1.37 -5.35
N SER A 101 -2.01 -1.19 -6.00
CA SER A 101 -2.58 0.14 -6.16
C SER A 101 -3.07 0.69 -4.82
N TYR A 102 -3.17 2.02 -4.69
CA TYR A 102 -3.73 2.66 -3.49
C TYR A 102 -5.14 2.15 -3.17
N ILE A 103 -5.96 1.91 -4.18
CA ILE A 103 -7.32 1.37 -3.99
C ILE A 103 -7.28 -0.04 -3.38
N GLN A 104 -6.40 -0.93 -3.86
CA GLN A 104 -6.25 -2.27 -3.27
C GLN A 104 -5.83 -2.21 -1.81
N VAL A 105 -4.96 -1.27 -1.45
CA VAL A 105 -4.54 -1.05 -0.05
C VAL A 105 -5.71 -0.58 0.79
N LEU A 106 -6.50 0.38 0.33
CA LEU A 106 -7.66 0.88 1.07
C LEU A 106 -8.74 -0.20 1.22
N GLU A 107 -9.05 -0.96 0.16
CA GLU A 107 -9.98 -2.09 0.20
C GLU A 107 -9.49 -3.16 1.20
N TRP A 108 -8.20 -3.45 1.24
CA TRP A 108 -7.59 -4.39 2.18
C TRP A 108 -7.70 -3.92 3.64
N PHE A 109 -7.46 -2.62 3.94
CA PHE A 109 -7.66 -2.08 5.28
C PHE A 109 -9.12 -2.17 5.73
N MET A 110 -10.07 -1.96 4.82
CA MET A 110 -11.49 -2.10 5.12
C MET A 110 -11.86 -3.55 5.44
N GLU A 111 -11.34 -4.49 4.68
CA GLU A 111 -11.63 -5.91 4.85
C GLU A 111 -10.92 -6.52 6.07
N LYS A 112 -9.61 -6.32 6.16
CA LYS A 112 -8.75 -6.98 7.14
C LYS A 112 -8.81 -6.32 8.52
N PHE A 113 -8.88 -4.99 8.56
CA PHE A 113 -8.81 -4.19 9.78
C PHE A 113 -10.08 -3.40 10.07
N HIS A 114 -11.17 -3.74 9.40
CA HIS A 114 -12.52 -3.18 9.60
C HIS A 114 -12.62 -1.66 9.45
N ALA A 115 -11.66 -1.04 8.76
CA ALA A 115 -11.65 0.39 8.53
C ALA A 115 -12.89 0.84 7.75
N GLN A 116 -13.54 1.88 8.23
CA GLN A 116 -14.57 2.61 7.48
C GLN A 116 -13.95 3.90 6.98
N ILE A 117 -13.74 4.00 5.67
CA ILE A 117 -13.04 5.12 5.04
C ILE A 117 -14.02 5.95 4.23
N ASP A 118 -14.09 7.24 4.53
CA ASP A 118 -14.88 8.21 3.79
C ASP A 118 -14.03 9.43 3.42
N ILE A 119 -14.05 9.79 2.15
CA ILE A 119 -13.23 10.85 1.57
C ILE A 119 -14.14 11.91 0.94
N SER A 120 -13.96 13.15 1.32
CA SER A 120 -14.62 14.30 0.71
C SER A 120 -13.59 15.30 0.18
N SER A 121 -14.04 16.35 -0.48
CA SER A 121 -13.17 17.38 -1.05
C SER A 121 -12.37 18.18 -0.01
N SER A 122 -12.69 18.06 1.26
CA SER A 122 -12.02 18.80 2.34
C SER A 122 -11.72 17.95 3.57
N LYS A 123 -12.07 16.65 3.53
CA LYS A 123 -11.98 15.80 4.71
C LYS A 123 -11.80 14.34 4.37
N ILE A 124 -10.88 13.71 5.10
CA ILE A 124 -10.74 12.25 5.16
C ILE A 124 -11.17 11.81 6.55
N THR A 125 -12.08 10.84 6.60
CA THR A 125 -12.55 10.25 7.86
C THR A 125 -12.24 8.76 7.84
N VAL A 126 -11.55 8.28 8.85
CA VAL A 126 -11.33 6.84 9.08
C VAL A 126 -11.93 6.50 10.44
N LYS A 127 -12.77 5.46 10.47
CA LYS A 127 -13.43 4.98 11.68
C LYS A 127 -13.22 3.48 11.83
N ASN A 128 -13.26 3.02 13.08
CA ASN A 128 -13.20 1.59 13.43
C ASN A 128 -11.97 0.86 12.87
N LEU A 129 -10.85 1.55 12.67
CA LEU A 129 -9.63 0.89 12.25
C LEU A 129 -9.07 0.06 13.40
N HIS A 130 -9.03 -1.26 13.23
CA HIS A 130 -8.48 -2.19 14.20
C HIS A 130 -6.99 -2.37 13.97
N ILE A 131 -6.16 -1.82 14.83
CA ILE A 131 -4.69 -1.91 14.72
C ILE A 131 -4.21 -2.99 15.70
N PRO A 132 -3.59 -4.08 15.21
CA PRO A 132 -3.10 -5.15 16.08
C PRO A 132 -2.05 -4.62 17.07
N HIS A 133 -2.19 -5.03 18.34
CA HIS A 133 -1.27 -4.66 19.42
C HIS A 133 -0.67 -5.89 20.12
N GLY A 134 -1.20 -7.07 19.87
CA GLY A 134 -0.76 -8.36 20.42
C GLY A 134 -1.57 -9.50 19.79
N PRO A 135 -1.30 -10.76 20.18
CA PRO A 135 -1.93 -11.93 19.57
C PRO A 135 -3.45 -11.86 19.49
N ASP A 136 -4.10 -11.38 20.58
CA ASP A 136 -5.56 -11.30 20.71
C ASP A 136 -6.03 -9.88 21.05
N SER A 137 -5.21 -8.87 20.82
CA SER A 137 -5.53 -7.50 21.18
C SER A 137 -5.31 -6.52 20.03
N TYR A 138 -6.16 -5.48 19.98
CA TYR A 138 -6.05 -4.41 18.99
C TYR A 138 -6.53 -3.09 19.58
N TYR A 139 -5.98 -2.00 19.06
CA TYR A 139 -6.53 -0.67 19.26
C TYR A 139 -7.62 -0.41 18.24
N VAL A 140 -8.69 0.26 18.65
CA VAL A 140 -9.72 0.75 17.73
C VAL A 140 -9.53 2.25 17.57
N GLU A 141 -9.08 2.65 16.40
CA GLU A 141 -8.81 4.05 16.07
C GLU A 141 -9.89 4.65 15.19
N SER A 142 -10.17 5.92 15.44
CA SER A 142 -11.02 6.72 14.58
C SER A 142 -10.49 8.14 14.57
N TRP A 143 -10.29 8.70 13.38
CA TRP A 143 -9.83 10.09 13.24
C TRP A 143 -10.42 10.75 12.01
N GLU A 144 -10.26 12.04 12.01
CA GLU A 144 -10.70 12.91 10.95
C GLU A 144 -9.58 13.88 10.61
N TYR A 145 -9.27 13.99 9.33
CA TYR A 145 -8.34 14.99 8.83
C TYR A 145 -9.10 15.98 7.97
N VAL A 146 -8.97 17.25 8.30
CA VAL A 146 -9.61 18.36 7.59
C VAL A 146 -8.52 19.25 7.02
N GLU A 147 -8.56 19.48 5.73
CA GLU A 147 -7.68 20.44 5.06
C GLU A 147 -8.46 21.39 4.16
N THR A 148 -8.15 22.66 4.26
CA THR A 148 -8.83 23.70 3.46
C THR A 148 -8.37 23.77 2.01
N ALA A 149 -7.29 23.09 1.66
CA ALA A 149 -6.64 23.16 0.34
C ALA A 149 -6.33 21.77 -0.24
N PHE A 150 -7.24 20.80 -0.07
CA PHE A 150 -7.10 19.54 -0.80
C PHE A 150 -7.05 19.82 -2.30
N PRO A 151 -6.10 19.27 -3.05
CA PRO A 151 -6.22 19.18 -4.49
C PRO A 151 -7.34 18.19 -4.83
N ALA A 152 -8.58 18.59 -4.50
CA ALA A 152 -9.80 17.78 -4.64
C ALA A 152 -10.09 17.31 -6.07
N SER A 153 -9.29 17.80 -7.01
CA SER A 153 -9.40 17.48 -8.45
C SER A 153 -8.61 16.24 -8.87
N ASP A 154 -7.68 15.71 -8.03
CA ASP A 154 -6.91 14.52 -8.38
C ASP A 154 -7.28 13.34 -7.45
N PRO A 155 -8.11 12.39 -7.96
CA PRO A 155 -8.56 11.26 -7.16
C PRO A 155 -7.43 10.27 -6.82
N VAL A 156 -6.37 10.21 -7.64
CA VAL A 156 -5.18 9.36 -7.38
C VAL A 156 -4.40 9.93 -6.20
N PHE A 157 -4.20 11.23 -6.19
CA PHE A 157 -3.55 11.92 -5.08
C PHE A 157 -4.31 11.71 -3.76
N LEU A 158 -5.64 11.86 -3.78
CA LEU A 158 -6.47 11.61 -2.59
C LEU A 158 -6.35 10.18 -2.08
N ALA A 159 -6.32 9.20 -2.97
CA ALA A 159 -6.14 7.80 -2.61
C ALA A 159 -4.77 7.55 -1.97
N GLY A 160 -3.69 8.05 -2.59
CA GLY A 160 -2.32 7.93 -2.08
C GLY A 160 -2.18 8.56 -0.70
N TRP A 161 -2.63 9.79 -0.54
CA TRP A 161 -2.56 10.48 0.73
C TRP A 161 -3.36 9.78 1.84
N THR A 162 -4.54 9.23 1.52
CA THR A 162 -5.32 8.44 2.49
C THR A 162 -4.55 7.19 2.93
N VAL A 163 -3.87 6.51 2.00
CA VAL A 163 -2.99 5.37 2.31
C VAL A 163 -1.87 5.79 3.25
N ASP A 164 -1.15 6.88 2.93
CA ASP A 164 -0.03 7.37 3.76
C ASP A 164 -0.47 7.65 5.19
N MET A 165 -1.61 8.32 5.36
CA MET A 165 -2.17 8.62 6.69
C MET A 165 -2.51 7.36 7.49
N ILE A 166 -3.09 6.34 6.86
CA ILE A 166 -3.41 5.07 7.53
C ILE A 166 -2.12 4.35 7.90
N ILE A 167 -1.17 4.28 6.99
CA ILE A 167 0.13 3.64 7.20
C ILE A 167 0.90 4.31 8.36
N ASP A 168 0.90 5.63 8.45
CA ASP A 168 1.57 6.35 9.54
C ASP A 168 0.94 6.04 10.90
N ARG A 169 -0.38 5.89 10.95
CA ARG A 169 -1.08 5.45 12.17
C ARG A 169 -0.71 4.02 12.54
N PHE A 170 -0.65 3.13 11.55
CA PHE A 170 -0.21 1.76 11.76
C PHE A 170 1.21 1.69 12.30
N LYS A 171 2.15 2.41 11.69
CA LYS A 171 3.55 2.49 12.16
C LYS A 171 3.64 2.97 13.62
N LEU A 172 2.82 3.96 13.98
CA LEU A 172 2.84 4.55 15.31
C LEU A 172 2.27 3.59 16.38
N LEU A 173 1.21 2.85 16.08
CA LEU A 173 0.40 2.15 17.06
C LEU A 173 0.61 0.64 17.06
N ALA A 174 0.89 0.01 15.93
CA ALA A 174 1.17 -1.41 15.85
C ALA A 174 2.53 -1.78 16.52
N GLY A 175 3.41 -0.81 16.74
CA GLY A 175 4.68 -1.01 17.40
C GLY A 175 5.54 -2.08 16.70
N PRO A 176 6.30 -2.90 17.46
CA PRO A 176 7.09 -3.99 16.89
C PRO A 176 6.23 -5.20 16.45
N PHE A 177 4.92 -5.19 16.74
CA PHE A 177 4.02 -6.27 16.34
C PHE A 177 3.79 -6.21 14.83
N LYS A 178 4.34 -7.19 14.14
CA LYS A 178 4.04 -7.46 12.75
C LYS A 178 2.89 -8.46 12.70
N VAL A 179 1.87 -8.22 11.88
CA VAL A 179 0.71 -9.13 11.77
C VAL A 179 1.13 -10.56 11.44
N LYS A 180 2.25 -10.73 10.73
CA LYS A 180 2.85 -12.05 10.47
C LYS A 180 3.27 -12.83 11.73
N ASP A 181 3.60 -12.14 12.81
CA ASP A 181 3.98 -12.77 14.07
C ASP A 181 2.75 -13.36 14.78
N VAL A 182 1.58 -12.74 14.57
CA VAL A 182 0.29 -13.21 15.10
C VAL A 182 -0.22 -14.45 14.36
N ILE A 183 0.04 -14.55 13.04
CA ILE A 183 -0.44 -15.69 12.23
C ILE A 183 0.34 -16.97 12.55
N LYS A 184 1.63 -16.87 12.92
CA LYS A 184 2.47 -18.03 13.26
C LYS A 184 2.13 -18.69 14.60
N GLU A 185 1.49 -17.95 15.52
CA GLU A 185 1.08 -18.48 16.81
C GLU A 185 -0.30 -19.16 16.77
N ALA A 186 -1.04 -19.04 15.65
CA ALA A 186 -2.37 -19.59 15.47
C ALA A 186 -2.39 -20.94 14.68
N GLU A 187 -1.23 -21.41 14.21
CA GLU A 187 -1.03 -22.75 13.59
C GLU A 187 -0.41 -23.72 14.63
#